data_ddde0f1ef8a66d79c43484e6b806d992
#
_entry.id   ddde0f1ef8a66d79c43484e6b806d992
#
_cell.length_a   1.000
_cell.length_b   1.000
_cell.length_c   1.000
_cell.angle_alpha   90.00
_cell.angle_beta   90.00
_cell.angle_gamma   90.00
#
_symmetry.space_group_name_H-M   'P 1'
#
loop_
_entity.id
_entity.type
_entity.pdbx_description
1 polymer ?
#
loop_
_entity_poly.entity_id
_entity_poly.type
_entity_poly.pdbx_seq_one_letter_code
_entity_poly.pdbx_strand_id
1 'polypeptide(L)'
;EPGEIVGYIGVNGAGKSTTIKMLTGILVPTGGQVRVLGRDPHRERVANARDIGVVFGQRSQLWWDLALRESLTMVGRIYEVDDARFQRLISEFSETLELKELLPIPIRNMSLGQKMRAELAATLIHEPRIVYLDEPTIGLDLLVKERIRAFIKRINQEKGTTVVLTTHDLGDIEELCRRVLIIDNGVLIYDGSLETIKQRFGKYREITFETAADLNGLDVPTGADVLEKGGRTLSLRFDRTQTSASRVSASIMSQIEVIDLSLKEPDLSMVVKQIYQGGLKETA
;
A
#
# COMPACT_ATOMS: atom_id res chain seq x y z
N GLU A 1 11.95 11.10 -1.74
CA GLU A 1 12.72 12.01 -0.86
C GLU A 1 12.84 11.42 0.55
N PRO A 2 13.79 11.90 1.37
CA PRO A 2 13.89 11.44 2.77
C PRO A 2 12.60 11.76 3.55
N GLY A 3 12.13 10.78 4.36
CA GLY A 3 10.91 10.94 5.15
C GLY A 3 9.59 10.79 4.40
N GLU A 4 9.61 10.35 3.13
CA GLU A 4 8.37 10.03 2.40
C GLU A 4 7.89 8.62 2.68
N ILE A 5 6.56 8.41 2.60
CA ILE A 5 5.97 7.08 2.38
C ILE A 5 5.54 7.03 0.92
N VAL A 6 6.17 6.16 0.15
CA VAL A 6 5.97 6.02 -1.30
C VAL A 6 5.32 4.68 -1.60
N GLY A 7 4.19 4.70 -2.31
CA GLY A 7 3.54 3.51 -2.84
C GLY A 7 4.19 3.07 -4.15
N TYR A 8 4.63 1.81 -4.23
CA TYR A 8 5.20 1.23 -5.45
C TYR A 8 4.27 0.17 -6.00
N ILE A 9 3.47 0.56 -6.99
CA ILE A 9 2.35 -0.20 -7.52
C ILE A 9 2.73 -0.85 -8.85
N GLY A 10 2.23 -2.05 -9.08
CA GLY A 10 2.43 -2.76 -10.36
C GLY A 10 1.69 -4.09 -10.36
N VAL A 11 1.30 -4.57 -11.53
CA VAL A 11 0.73 -5.92 -11.67
C VAL A 11 1.75 -6.99 -11.28
N ASN A 12 1.29 -8.22 -11.08
CA ASN A 12 2.19 -9.34 -10.84
C ASN A 12 3.14 -9.51 -12.03
N GLY A 13 4.44 -9.64 -11.74
CA GLY A 13 5.47 -9.72 -12.78
C GLY A 13 5.96 -8.36 -13.31
N ALA A 14 5.38 -7.22 -12.92
CA ALA A 14 5.81 -5.90 -13.38
C ALA A 14 7.25 -5.51 -12.99
N GLY A 15 7.88 -6.22 -12.04
CA GLY A 15 9.26 -5.96 -11.64
C GLY A 15 9.43 -5.39 -10.22
N LYS A 16 8.37 -5.22 -9.43
CA LYS A 16 8.42 -4.62 -8.07
C LYS A 16 9.47 -5.27 -7.17
N SER A 17 9.35 -6.56 -6.90
CA SER A 17 10.28 -7.28 -6.02
C SER A 17 11.69 -7.38 -6.61
N THR A 18 11.83 -7.37 -7.94
CA THR A 18 13.14 -7.31 -8.61
C THR A 18 13.83 -5.98 -8.32
N THR A 19 13.09 -4.87 -8.42
CA THR A 19 13.60 -3.54 -8.10
C THR A 19 14.01 -3.45 -6.64
N ILE A 20 13.17 -3.91 -5.68
CA ILE A 20 13.53 -3.95 -4.26
C ILE A 20 14.80 -4.76 -4.04
N LYS A 21 14.94 -5.92 -4.67
CA LYS A 21 16.17 -6.74 -4.54
C LYS A 21 17.41 -6.05 -5.11
N MET A 22 17.29 -5.20 -6.12
CA MET A 22 18.41 -4.39 -6.61
C MET A 22 18.74 -3.26 -5.63
N LEU A 23 17.74 -2.55 -5.09
CA LEU A 23 17.93 -1.49 -4.10
C LEU A 23 18.53 -2.02 -2.77
N THR A 24 18.23 -3.26 -2.42
CA THR A 24 18.79 -3.93 -1.23
C THR A 24 20.16 -4.57 -1.45
N GLY A 25 20.68 -4.54 -2.69
CA GLY A 25 21.96 -5.15 -3.05
C GLY A 25 21.96 -6.67 -3.16
N ILE A 26 20.77 -7.30 -3.17
CA ILE A 26 20.60 -8.76 -3.37
C ILE A 26 20.78 -9.13 -4.84
N LEU A 27 20.28 -8.30 -5.75
CA LEU A 27 20.45 -8.48 -7.19
C LEU A 27 21.34 -7.38 -7.77
N VAL A 28 22.19 -7.77 -8.72
CA VAL A 28 23.00 -6.84 -9.50
C VAL A 28 22.27 -6.53 -10.79
N PRO A 29 22.07 -5.26 -11.15
CA PRO A 29 21.48 -4.91 -12.43
C PRO A 29 22.42 -5.31 -13.58
N THR A 30 21.88 -5.77 -14.69
CA THR A 30 22.66 -6.11 -15.90
C THR A 30 23.18 -4.88 -16.62
N GLY A 31 22.66 -3.71 -16.35
CA GLY A 31 23.09 -2.43 -16.88
C GLY A 31 22.52 -1.26 -16.07
N GLY A 32 23.00 -0.04 -16.37
CA GLY A 32 22.58 1.15 -15.64
C GLY A 32 23.28 1.30 -14.28
N GLN A 33 22.72 2.15 -13.42
CA GLN A 33 23.22 2.43 -12.08
C GLN A 33 22.08 2.42 -11.06
N VAL A 34 22.37 1.87 -9.89
CA VAL A 34 21.50 1.92 -8.72
C VAL A 34 22.25 2.64 -7.60
N ARG A 35 21.57 3.58 -6.93
CA ARG A 35 22.10 4.27 -5.76
C ARG A 35 21.07 4.34 -4.65
N VAL A 36 21.48 4.00 -3.45
CA VAL A 36 20.68 4.11 -2.23
C VAL A 36 21.49 4.93 -1.23
N LEU A 37 20.96 6.07 -0.77
CA LEU A 37 21.67 7.03 0.07
C LEU A 37 23.05 7.43 -0.49
N GLY A 38 23.14 7.54 -1.83
CA GLY A 38 24.38 7.89 -2.54
C GLY A 38 25.34 6.73 -2.79
N ARG A 39 25.10 5.53 -2.24
CA ARG A 39 25.96 4.34 -2.34
C ARG A 39 25.49 3.37 -3.42
N ASP A 40 26.40 2.59 -3.97
CA ASP A 40 26.10 1.41 -4.75
C ASP A 40 25.69 0.27 -3.81
N PRO A 41 24.41 -0.17 -3.79
CA PRO A 41 23.94 -1.14 -2.80
C PRO A 41 24.57 -2.51 -2.89
N HIS A 42 25.14 -2.88 -4.04
CA HIS A 42 25.84 -4.15 -4.22
C HIS A 42 27.31 -4.07 -3.77
N ARG A 43 28.04 -3.02 -4.19
CA ARG A 43 29.46 -2.85 -3.87
C ARG A 43 29.66 -2.51 -2.40
N GLU A 44 28.77 -1.71 -1.83
CA GLU A 44 28.79 -1.27 -0.44
C GLU A 44 27.74 -1.98 0.42
N ARG A 45 27.54 -3.28 0.16
CA ARG A 45 26.43 -4.07 0.69
C ARG A 45 26.26 -3.99 2.21
N VAL A 46 27.36 -4.07 2.96
CA VAL A 46 27.32 -4.02 4.44
C VAL A 46 26.87 -2.63 4.91
N ALA A 47 27.43 -1.57 4.33
CA ALA A 47 27.04 -0.19 4.67
C ALA A 47 25.59 0.09 4.26
N ASN A 48 25.16 -0.41 3.09
CA ASN A 48 23.76 -0.29 2.66
C ASN A 48 22.82 -1.02 3.65
N ALA A 49 23.14 -2.25 4.05
CA ALA A 49 22.34 -3.04 4.96
C ALA A 49 22.15 -2.39 6.34
N ARG A 50 23.13 -1.63 6.82
CA ARG A 50 23.04 -0.88 8.09
C ARG A 50 22.01 0.26 8.05
N ASP A 51 21.79 0.85 6.86
CA ASP A 51 20.89 2.01 6.69
C ASP A 51 19.49 1.63 6.17
N ILE A 52 19.28 0.36 5.79
CA ILE A 52 17.99 -0.11 5.26
C ILE A 52 17.38 -1.22 6.10
N GLY A 53 16.06 -1.26 6.14
CA GLY A 53 15.28 -2.38 6.63
C GLY A 53 14.44 -2.98 5.50
N VAL A 54 14.19 -4.29 5.53
CA VAL A 54 13.43 -4.95 4.47
C VAL A 54 12.49 -6.00 5.06
N VAL A 55 11.22 -5.95 4.67
CA VAL A 55 10.26 -7.03 4.87
C VAL A 55 9.94 -7.62 3.50
N PHE A 56 10.27 -8.89 3.29
CA PHE A 56 9.94 -9.63 2.06
C PHE A 56 8.73 -10.51 2.30
N GLY A 57 7.53 -9.97 2.15
CA GLY A 57 6.26 -10.68 2.11
C GLY A 57 6.18 -12.00 2.90
N GLN A 58 6.42 -13.10 2.22
CA GLN A 58 6.32 -14.43 2.82
C GLN A 58 7.64 -15.02 3.38
N ARG A 59 8.72 -14.26 3.36
CA ARG A 59 10.03 -14.71 3.88
C ARG A 59 10.29 -14.09 5.22
N SER A 60 10.61 -14.93 6.20
CA SER A 60 10.98 -14.49 7.55
C SER A 60 12.48 -14.34 7.68
N GLN A 61 12.91 -13.27 8.34
CA GLN A 61 14.28 -13.10 8.81
C GLN A 61 14.47 -13.62 10.25
N LEU A 62 13.35 -14.02 10.90
CA LEU A 62 13.35 -14.55 12.25
C LEU A 62 13.63 -16.05 12.27
N TRP A 63 14.27 -16.53 13.32
CA TRP A 63 14.61 -17.94 13.48
C TRP A 63 13.39 -18.74 13.91
N TRP A 64 13.00 -19.70 13.10
CA TRP A 64 11.75 -20.45 13.20
C TRP A 64 11.53 -21.13 14.55
N ASP A 65 12.59 -21.72 15.12
CA ASP A 65 12.53 -22.48 16.37
C ASP A 65 12.85 -21.67 17.63
N LEU A 66 13.30 -20.44 17.48
CA LEU A 66 13.61 -19.56 18.60
C LEU A 66 12.40 -18.77 19.04
N ALA A 67 12.36 -18.43 20.34
CA ALA A 67 11.41 -17.45 20.84
C ALA A 67 11.65 -16.07 20.20
N LEU A 68 10.60 -15.25 20.07
CA LEU A 68 10.71 -13.92 19.45
C LEU A 68 11.80 -13.08 20.12
N ARG A 69 11.85 -13.07 21.46
CA ARG A 69 12.88 -12.31 22.19
C ARG A 69 14.28 -12.71 21.78
N GLU A 70 14.55 -14.01 21.63
CA GLU A 70 15.86 -14.53 21.25
C GLU A 70 16.20 -14.12 19.81
N SER A 71 15.24 -14.28 18.88
CA SER A 71 15.40 -13.84 17.50
C SER A 71 15.69 -12.35 17.39
N LEU A 72 14.93 -11.49 18.10
CA LEU A 72 15.18 -10.05 18.13
C LEU A 72 16.55 -9.70 18.74
N THR A 73 16.96 -10.43 19.80
CA THR A 73 18.29 -10.25 20.40
C THR A 73 19.39 -10.57 19.40
N MET A 74 19.25 -11.66 18.63
CA MET A 74 20.23 -12.02 17.59
C MET A 74 20.29 -10.95 16.50
N VAL A 75 19.15 -10.45 16.02
CA VAL A 75 19.11 -9.35 15.04
C VAL A 75 19.80 -8.10 15.62
N GLY A 76 19.49 -7.71 16.85
CA GLY A 76 20.12 -6.57 17.51
C GLY A 76 21.65 -6.72 17.59
N ARG A 77 22.15 -7.93 17.91
CA ARG A 77 23.60 -8.21 17.94
C ARG A 77 24.24 -8.15 16.56
N ILE A 78 23.56 -8.66 15.51
CA ILE A 78 24.05 -8.59 14.12
C ILE A 78 24.24 -7.14 13.67
N TYR A 79 23.31 -6.26 14.05
CA TYR A 79 23.35 -4.82 13.73
C TYR A 79 24.12 -3.98 14.75
N GLU A 80 24.79 -4.61 15.73
CA GLU A 80 25.61 -3.95 16.75
C GLU A 80 24.82 -2.91 17.57
N VAL A 81 23.52 -3.18 17.83
CA VAL A 81 22.68 -2.32 18.66
C VAL A 81 23.07 -2.49 20.13
N ASP A 82 23.38 -1.40 20.83
CA ASP A 82 23.72 -1.46 22.25
C ASP A 82 22.53 -1.91 23.13
N ASP A 83 22.84 -2.49 24.28
CA ASP A 83 21.83 -3.13 25.13
C ASP A 83 20.78 -2.14 25.66
N ALA A 84 21.14 -0.91 25.99
CA ALA A 84 20.20 0.10 26.48
C ALA A 84 19.24 0.52 25.40
N ARG A 85 19.74 0.76 24.18
CA ARG A 85 18.94 1.07 23.00
C ARG A 85 18.03 -0.10 22.64
N PHE A 86 18.56 -1.33 22.64
CA PHE A 86 17.79 -2.53 22.37
C PHE A 86 16.60 -2.67 23.33
N GLN A 87 16.81 -2.54 24.66
CA GLN A 87 15.73 -2.66 25.65
C GLN A 87 14.65 -1.57 25.46
N ARG A 88 15.07 -0.34 25.15
CA ARG A 88 14.14 0.75 24.84
C ARG A 88 13.26 0.41 23.62
N LEU A 89 13.87 -0.06 22.52
CA LEU A 89 13.15 -0.43 21.30
C LEU A 89 12.22 -1.62 21.53
N ILE A 90 12.64 -2.63 22.27
CA ILE A 90 11.77 -3.76 22.63
C ILE A 90 10.57 -3.30 23.45
N SER A 91 10.75 -2.37 24.38
CA SER A 91 9.63 -1.79 25.15
C SER A 91 8.67 -1.03 24.21
N GLU A 92 9.20 -0.15 23.39
CA GLU A 92 8.43 0.61 22.37
C GLU A 92 7.63 -0.30 21.45
N PHE A 93 8.28 -1.32 20.88
CA PHE A 93 7.61 -2.27 19.98
C PHE A 93 6.63 -3.19 20.71
N SER A 94 6.90 -3.50 21.98
CA SER A 94 5.95 -4.27 22.80
C SER A 94 4.63 -3.54 23.03
N GLU A 95 4.67 -2.22 23.10
CA GLU A 95 3.47 -1.38 23.22
C GLU A 95 2.79 -1.17 21.85
N THR A 96 3.57 -0.77 20.84
CA THR A 96 3.02 -0.32 19.54
C THR A 96 2.62 -1.46 18.63
N LEU A 97 3.33 -2.58 18.66
CA LEU A 97 3.05 -3.79 17.89
C LEU A 97 2.45 -4.91 18.76
N GLU A 98 2.16 -4.65 20.04
CA GLU A 98 1.64 -5.64 21.00
C GLU A 98 2.47 -6.93 21.02
N LEU A 99 3.77 -6.80 21.19
CA LEU A 99 4.67 -7.96 21.18
C LEU A 99 4.87 -8.58 22.57
N LYS A 100 4.43 -7.94 23.65
CA LYS A 100 4.71 -8.37 25.02
C LYS A 100 4.42 -9.85 25.24
N GLU A 101 3.22 -10.29 24.86
CA GLU A 101 2.79 -11.68 25.02
C GLU A 101 3.44 -12.62 23.97
N LEU A 102 3.99 -12.06 22.88
CA LEU A 102 4.63 -12.81 21.84
C LEU A 102 6.12 -13.08 22.11
N LEU A 103 6.76 -12.27 22.94
CA LEU A 103 8.20 -12.38 23.22
C LEU A 103 8.67 -13.78 23.64
N PRO A 104 7.93 -14.56 24.48
CA PRO A 104 8.33 -15.93 24.84
C PRO A 104 7.93 -16.98 23.82
N ILE A 105 7.15 -16.64 22.77
CA ILE A 105 6.58 -17.61 21.82
C ILE A 105 7.58 -17.90 20.70
N PRO A 106 7.85 -19.18 20.38
CA PRO A 106 8.60 -19.56 19.19
C PRO A 106 7.92 -19.08 17.90
N ILE A 107 8.70 -18.62 16.93
CA ILE A 107 8.18 -18.04 15.68
C ILE A 107 7.27 -19.01 14.93
N ARG A 108 7.58 -20.31 14.93
CA ARG A 108 6.73 -21.33 14.30
C ARG A 108 5.30 -21.39 14.82
N ASN A 109 5.09 -21.02 16.09
CA ASN A 109 3.79 -21.08 16.76
C ASN A 109 2.95 -19.80 16.58
N MET A 110 3.46 -18.79 15.88
CA MET A 110 2.78 -17.52 15.66
C MET A 110 1.83 -17.59 14.45
N SER A 111 0.71 -16.88 14.54
CA SER A 111 -0.15 -16.61 13.39
C SER A 111 0.56 -15.72 12.37
N LEU A 112 0.01 -15.60 11.14
CA LEU A 112 0.58 -14.73 10.10
C LEU A 112 0.68 -13.29 10.56
N GLY A 113 -0.38 -12.74 11.18
CA GLY A 113 -0.38 -11.36 11.70
C GLY A 113 0.62 -11.14 12.85
N GLN A 114 0.78 -12.14 13.75
CA GLN A 114 1.80 -12.10 14.79
C GLN A 114 3.21 -12.12 14.20
N LYS A 115 3.46 -12.98 13.20
CA LYS A 115 4.74 -13.02 12.49
C LYS A 115 5.03 -11.69 11.80
N MET A 116 4.07 -11.08 11.13
CA MET A 116 4.28 -9.80 10.45
C MET A 116 4.65 -8.68 11.44
N ARG A 117 3.98 -8.62 12.59
CA ARG A 117 4.34 -7.66 13.65
C ARG A 117 5.76 -7.89 14.19
N ALA A 118 6.14 -9.14 14.36
CA ALA A 118 7.48 -9.54 14.76
C ALA A 118 8.55 -9.18 13.71
N GLU A 119 8.25 -9.39 12.41
CA GLU A 119 9.11 -9.01 11.29
C GLU A 119 9.34 -7.50 11.21
N LEU A 120 8.29 -6.70 11.41
CA LEU A 120 8.42 -5.24 11.46
C LEU A 120 9.35 -4.81 12.61
N ALA A 121 9.20 -5.39 13.80
CA ALA A 121 10.09 -5.11 14.91
C ALA A 121 11.55 -5.47 14.60
N ALA A 122 11.80 -6.66 14.05
CA ALA A 122 13.13 -7.08 13.65
C ALA A 122 13.75 -6.16 12.59
N THR A 123 12.95 -5.76 11.61
CA THR A 123 13.36 -4.86 10.52
C THR A 123 13.76 -3.47 11.03
N LEU A 124 13.18 -3.03 12.15
CA LEU A 124 13.36 -1.69 12.70
C LEU A 124 14.29 -1.63 13.92
N ILE A 125 14.81 -2.78 14.38
CA ILE A 125 15.62 -2.86 15.61
C ILE A 125 16.92 -2.04 15.54
N HIS A 126 17.44 -1.80 14.34
CA HIS A 126 18.63 -0.99 14.08
C HIS A 126 18.31 0.45 13.63
N GLU A 127 17.02 0.84 13.64
CA GLU A 127 16.51 2.16 13.28
C GLU A 127 16.99 2.62 11.88
N PRO A 128 16.63 1.88 10.81
CA PRO A 128 17.08 2.17 9.45
C PRO A 128 16.51 3.50 8.94
N ARG A 129 17.23 4.14 8.02
CA ARG A 129 16.80 5.37 7.34
C ARG A 129 15.76 5.11 6.27
N ILE A 130 15.79 3.93 5.64
CA ILE A 130 14.85 3.51 4.60
C ILE A 130 14.31 2.12 4.95
N VAL A 131 13.00 1.92 4.79
CA VAL A 131 12.36 0.61 4.95
C VAL A 131 11.62 0.25 3.67
N TYR A 132 11.92 -0.93 3.14
CA TYR A 132 11.20 -1.55 2.03
C TYR A 132 10.23 -2.59 2.58
N LEU A 133 8.94 -2.39 2.34
CA LEU A 133 7.86 -3.27 2.79
C LEU A 133 7.21 -3.90 1.56
N ASP A 134 7.55 -5.17 1.30
CA ASP A 134 6.99 -5.92 0.17
C ASP A 134 5.78 -6.73 0.66
N GLU A 135 4.55 -6.23 0.37
CA GLU A 135 3.27 -6.84 0.73
C GLU A 135 3.06 -7.05 2.26
N PRO A 136 3.27 -6.04 3.13
CA PRO A 136 3.28 -6.24 4.59
C PRO A 136 1.90 -6.54 5.20
N THR A 137 0.83 -6.37 4.47
CA THR A 137 -0.56 -6.54 4.94
C THR A 137 -1.29 -7.71 4.28
N ILE A 138 -0.61 -8.45 3.41
CA ILE A 138 -1.22 -9.54 2.65
C ILE A 138 -1.72 -10.67 3.57
N GLY A 139 -2.99 -11.08 3.38
CA GLY A 139 -3.58 -12.18 4.13
C GLY A 139 -3.88 -11.88 5.61
N LEU A 140 -3.79 -10.61 6.03
CA LEU A 140 -4.08 -10.19 7.39
C LEU A 140 -5.54 -9.70 7.52
N ASP A 141 -6.09 -9.88 8.73
CA ASP A 141 -7.40 -9.30 9.08
C ASP A 141 -7.33 -7.77 9.19
N LEU A 142 -8.51 -7.13 9.19
CA LEU A 142 -8.64 -5.68 9.18
C LEU A 142 -7.96 -5.01 10.38
N LEU A 143 -8.12 -5.55 11.59
CA LEU A 143 -7.57 -4.95 12.79
C LEU A 143 -6.03 -4.99 12.81
N VAL A 144 -5.44 -6.09 12.32
CA VAL A 144 -3.98 -6.19 12.19
C VAL A 144 -3.47 -5.26 11.11
N LYS A 145 -4.17 -5.11 9.98
CA LYS A 145 -3.81 -4.14 8.93
C LYS A 145 -3.81 -2.71 9.46
N GLU A 146 -4.87 -2.29 10.15
CA GLU A 146 -4.97 -0.95 10.75
C GLU A 146 -3.82 -0.67 11.73
N ARG A 147 -3.47 -1.64 12.56
CA ARG A 147 -2.34 -1.54 13.49
C ARG A 147 -1.01 -1.37 12.75
N ILE A 148 -0.76 -2.16 11.71
CA ILE A 148 0.45 -2.05 10.89
C ILE A 148 0.52 -0.69 10.20
N ARG A 149 -0.59 -0.20 9.64
CA ARG A 149 -0.67 1.15 9.05
C ARG A 149 -0.35 2.25 10.06
N ALA A 150 -0.99 2.20 11.24
CA ALA A 150 -0.71 3.15 12.31
C ALA A 150 0.77 3.13 12.73
N PHE A 151 1.36 1.95 12.83
CA PHE A 151 2.77 1.80 13.15
C PHE A 151 3.68 2.37 12.06
N ILE A 152 3.41 2.12 10.77
CA ILE A 152 4.17 2.68 9.65
C ILE A 152 4.09 4.22 9.66
N LYS A 153 2.91 4.79 9.86
CA LYS A 153 2.74 6.26 9.99
C LYS A 153 3.59 6.80 11.13
N ARG A 154 3.55 6.14 12.28
CA ARG A 154 4.28 6.56 13.49
C ARG A 154 5.78 6.60 13.27
N ILE A 155 6.41 5.52 12.75
CA ILE A 155 7.87 5.50 12.49
C ILE A 155 8.29 6.55 11.46
N ASN A 156 7.46 6.80 10.46
CA ASN A 156 7.71 7.85 9.48
C ASN A 156 7.66 9.24 10.13
N GLN A 157 6.62 9.54 10.92
CA GLN A 157 6.42 10.86 11.55
C GLN A 157 7.43 11.15 12.66
N GLU A 158 7.68 10.17 13.54
CA GLU A 158 8.51 10.36 14.73
C GLU A 158 10.01 10.22 14.43
N LYS A 159 10.38 9.30 13.51
CA LYS A 159 11.79 8.98 13.21
C LYS A 159 12.27 9.48 11.84
N GLY A 160 11.37 10.03 11.03
CA GLY A 160 11.69 10.47 9.66
C GLY A 160 12.08 9.33 8.73
N THR A 161 11.73 8.08 9.06
CA THR A 161 12.07 6.91 8.25
C THR A 161 11.35 6.97 6.90
N THR A 162 12.11 6.85 5.82
CA THR A 162 11.54 6.74 4.47
C THR A 162 10.97 5.33 4.28
N VAL A 163 9.76 5.21 3.75
CA VAL A 163 9.10 3.93 3.53
C VAL A 163 8.78 3.75 2.06
N VAL A 164 9.18 2.63 1.48
CA VAL A 164 8.75 2.19 0.14
C VAL A 164 7.85 0.96 0.34
N LEU A 165 6.57 1.13 0.03
CA LEU A 165 5.53 0.14 0.25
C LEU A 165 5.08 -0.46 -1.07
N THR A 166 5.19 -1.78 -1.25
CA THR A 166 4.44 -2.49 -2.29
C THR A 166 3.23 -3.16 -1.67
N THR A 167 2.11 -3.09 -2.34
CA THR A 167 0.89 -3.80 -1.93
C THR A 167 -0.07 -3.95 -3.10
N HIS A 168 -0.89 -4.99 -3.04
CA HIS A 168 -2.07 -5.14 -3.89
C HIS A 168 -3.33 -4.55 -3.27
N ASP A 169 -3.29 -4.23 -1.97
CA ASP A 169 -4.36 -3.54 -1.27
C ASP A 169 -4.19 -2.03 -1.48
N LEU A 170 -4.96 -1.49 -2.42
CA LEU A 170 -4.88 -0.07 -2.75
C LEU A 170 -5.38 0.83 -1.62
N GLY A 171 -6.15 0.29 -0.66
CA GLY A 171 -6.50 0.98 0.58
C GLY A 171 -5.27 1.30 1.43
N ASP A 172 -4.23 0.44 1.45
CA ASP A 172 -2.96 0.74 2.12
C ASP A 172 -2.26 1.94 1.47
N ILE A 173 -2.29 2.00 0.13
CA ILE A 173 -1.71 3.13 -0.62
C ILE A 173 -2.46 4.42 -0.33
N GLU A 174 -3.78 4.38 -0.36
CA GLU A 174 -4.63 5.55 -0.10
C GLU A 174 -4.44 6.11 1.30
N GLU A 175 -4.25 5.24 2.26
CA GLU A 175 -4.12 5.62 3.66
C GLU A 175 -2.71 6.08 4.04
N LEU A 176 -1.67 5.45 3.47
CA LEU A 176 -0.28 5.67 3.88
C LEU A 176 0.48 6.60 2.96
N CYS A 177 0.23 6.58 1.64
CA CYS A 177 1.11 7.17 0.66
C CYS A 177 0.58 8.49 0.12
N ARG A 178 1.45 9.49 -0.01
CA ARG A 178 1.15 10.73 -0.74
C ARG A 178 1.65 10.70 -2.17
N ARG A 179 2.71 9.93 -2.43
CA ARG A 179 3.32 9.74 -3.74
C ARG A 179 3.25 8.28 -4.15
N VAL A 180 3.02 8.05 -5.42
CA VAL A 180 2.96 6.71 -6.00
C VAL A 180 3.84 6.61 -7.22
N LEU A 181 4.51 5.46 -7.33
CA LEU A 181 5.26 5.02 -8.49
C LEU A 181 4.50 3.84 -9.09
N ILE A 182 4.16 3.91 -10.38
CA ILE A 182 3.48 2.81 -11.05
C ILE A 182 4.43 2.22 -12.09
N ILE A 183 4.67 0.91 -11.98
CA ILE A 183 5.53 0.16 -12.90
C ILE A 183 4.70 -0.84 -13.72
N ASP A 184 5.02 -0.94 -15.00
CA ASP A 184 4.50 -1.96 -15.89
C ASP A 184 5.62 -2.52 -16.76
N ASN A 185 5.73 -3.86 -16.85
CA ASN A 185 6.75 -4.56 -17.64
C ASN A 185 8.18 -4.00 -17.47
N GLY A 186 8.55 -3.66 -16.23
CA GLY A 186 9.87 -3.12 -15.88
C GLY A 186 10.06 -1.63 -16.19
N VAL A 187 9.04 -0.94 -16.70
CA VAL A 187 9.08 0.49 -17.04
C VAL A 187 8.26 1.28 -16.03
N LEU A 188 8.83 2.37 -15.51
CA LEU A 188 8.10 3.32 -14.68
C LEU A 188 7.15 4.14 -15.57
N ILE A 189 5.85 3.94 -15.39
CA ILE A 189 4.82 4.61 -16.20
C ILE A 189 4.19 5.81 -15.52
N TYR A 190 4.31 5.91 -14.18
CA TYR A 190 3.87 7.08 -13.42
C TYR A 190 4.76 7.30 -12.20
N ASP A 191 5.07 8.57 -11.94
CA ASP A 191 5.71 9.06 -10.73
C ASP A 191 5.08 10.39 -10.35
N GLY A 192 4.35 10.43 -9.25
CA GLY A 192 3.67 11.66 -8.84
C GLY A 192 2.78 11.49 -7.61
N SER A 193 2.05 12.57 -7.27
CA SER A 193 1.17 12.54 -6.12
C SER A 193 -0.06 11.64 -6.35
N LEU A 194 -0.50 10.99 -5.28
CA LEU A 194 -1.73 10.20 -5.28
C LEU A 194 -2.96 11.06 -5.61
N GLU A 195 -2.97 12.30 -5.15
CA GLU A 195 -4.06 13.22 -5.43
C GLU A 195 -4.13 13.60 -6.91
N THR A 196 -2.99 13.92 -7.52
CA THR A 196 -2.92 14.26 -8.95
C THR A 196 -3.42 13.11 -9.82
N ILE A 197 -3.04 11.88 -9.51
CA ILE A 197 -3.49 10.72 -10.28
C ILE A 197 -5.00 10.49 -10.13
N LYS A 198 -5.54 10.65 -8.91
CA LYS A 198 -6.99 10.57 -8.67
C LYS A 198 -7.76 11.69 -9.40
N GLN A 199 -7.24 12.90 -9.43
CA GLN A 199 -7.88 14.00 -10.17
C GLN A 199 -7.85 13.79 -11.67
N ARG A 200 -6.73 13.31 -12.22
CA ARG A 200 -6.54 13.13 -13.66
C ARG A 200 -7.34 11.95 -14.22
N PHE A 201 -7.37 10.83 -13.52
CA PHE A 201 -8.00 9.58 -13.96
C PHE A 201 -9.31 9.28 -13.23
N GLY A 202 -9.57 9.90 -12.09
CA GLY A 202 -10.81 9.79 -11.34
C GLY A 202 -11.94 10.67 -11.86
N LYS A 203 -12.08 10.81 -13.19
CA LYS A 203 -13.13 11.63 -13.81
C LYS A 203 -14.51 11.03 -13.61
N TYR A 204 -14.60 9.71 -13.55
CA TYR A 204 -15.84 9.00 -13.50
C TYR A 204 -16.23 8.71 -12.04
N ARG A 205 -17.50 9.03 -11.72
CA ARG A 205 -18.15 8.64 -10.47
C ARG A 205 -19.24 7.62 -10.75
N GLU A 206 -19.48 6.76 -9.79
CA GLU A 206 -20.60 5.80 -9.83
C GLU A 206 -21.68 6.23 -8.87
N ILE A 207 -22.91 6.19 -9.32
CA ILE A 207 -24.10 6.43 -8.50
C ILE A 207 -25.04 5.25 -8.64
N THR A 208 -25.44 4.68 -7.52
CA THR A 208 -26.37 3.56 -7.46
C THR A 208 -27.66 4.03 -6.81
N PHE A 209 -28.76 3.77 -7.46
CA PHE A 209 -30.11 4.06 -6.99
C PHE A 209 -30.82 2.76 -6.63
N GLU A 210 -31.51 2.75 -5.50
CA GLU A 210 -32.49 1.76 -5.13
C GLU A 210 -33.89 2.39 -5.30
N THR A 211 -34.76 1.76 -6.11
CA THR A 211 -36.05 2.33 -6.52
C THR A 211 -37.21 1.57 -5.93
N ALA A 212 -38.35 2.26 -5.74
CA ALA A 212 -39.58 1.65 -5.23
C ALA A 212 -40.23 0.68 -6.23
N ALA A 213 -40.05 0.91 -7.53
CA ALA A 213 -40.60 0.13 -8.61
C ALA A 213 -39.54 -0.35 -9.59
N ASP A 214 -39.88 -1.26 -10.49
CA ASP A 214 -39.00 -1.78 -11.52
C ASP A 214 -38.61 -0.70 -12.54
N LEU A 215 -37.42 -0.78 -13.07
CA LEU A 215 -36.72 0.20 -13.92
C LEU A 215 -37.19 0.18 -15.39
N ASN A 216 -38.48 -0.17 -15.66
CA ASN A 216 -39.00 -0.24 -17.01
C ASN A 216 -39.23 1.16 -17.61
N GLY A 217 -38.68 1.38 -18.82
CA GLY A 217 -38.86 2.64 -19.53
C GLY A 217 -38.11 3.85 -18.96
N LEU A 218 -37.15 3.65 -18.06
CA LEU A 218 -36.38 4.74 -17.48
C LEU A 218 -35.30 5.25 -18.47
N ASP A 219 -35.31 6.56 -18.70
CA ASP A 219 -34.35 7.26 -19.55
C ASP A 219 -33.10 7.62 -18.73
N VAL A 220 -31.93 7.25 -19.27
CA VAL A 220 -30.62 7.58 -18.65
C VAL A 220 -30.21 8.98 -19.08
N PRO A 221 -29.84 9.86 -18.15
CA PRO A 221 -29.46 11.22 -18.50
C PRO A 221 -28.20 11.26 -19.37
N THR A 222 -28.14 12.20 -20.28
CA THR A 222 -26.99 12.43 -21.16
C THR A 222 -25.73 12.66 -20.35
N GLY A 223 -24.63 11.94 -20.68
CA GLY A 223 -23.36 12.01 -19.96
C GLY A 223 -23.25 11.00 -18.82
N ALA A 224 -24.21 10.07 -18.70
CA ALA A 224 -24.11 8.92 -17.82
C ALA A 224 -24.24 7.61 -18.61
N ASP A 225 -23.40 6.64 -18.26
CA ASP A 225 -23.40 5.28 -18.81
C ASP A 225 -24.04 4.31 -17.80
N VAL A 226 -24.82 3.35 -18.27
CA VAL A 226 -25.37 2.29 -17.43
C VAL A 226 -24.30 1.25 -17.15
N LEU A 227 -23.98 1.04 -15.86
CA LEU A 227 -23.13 -0.05 -15.43
C LEU A 227 -23.94 -1.31 -15.13
N GLU A 228 -25.06 -1.13 -14.43
CA GLU A 228 -25.96 -2.20 -14.04
C GLU A 228 -27.40 -1.68 -14.03
N LYS A 229 -28.31 -2.47 -14.59
CA LYS A 229 -29.75 -2.21 -14.57
C LYS A 229 -30.46 -3.53 -14.33
N GLY A 230 -31.03 -3.71 -13.17
CA GLY A 230 -31.75 -4.95 -12.84
C GLY A 230 -32.67 -4.80 -11.65
N GLY A 231 -33.93 -5.28 -11.83
CA GLY A 231 -34.96 -5.20 -10.80
C GLY A 231 -35.19 -3.75 -10.35
N ARG A 232 -34.83 -3.46 -9.10
CA ARG A 232 -34.97 -2.14 -8.48
C ARG A 232 -33.66 -1.41 -8.28
N THR A 233 -32.55 -1.90 -8.86
CA THR A 233 -31.23 -1.31 -8.72
C THR A 233 -30.74 -0.77 -10.06
N LEU A 234 -30.33 0.50 -10.08
CA LEU A 234 -29.71 1.17 -11.21
C LEU A 234 -28.38 1.75 -10.81
N SER A 235 -27.29 1.25 -11.41
CA SER A 235 -25.97 1.83 -11.24
C SER A 235 -25.54 2.56 -12.51
N LEU A 236 -25.20 3.83 -12.37
CA LEU A 236 -24.77 4.71 -13.44
C LEU A 236 -23.34 5.19 -13.17
N ARG A 237 -22.57 5.32 -14.25
CA ARG A 237 -21.27 5.99 -14.25
C ARG A 237 -21.38 7.29 -15.02
N PHE A 238 -20.83 8.38 -14.51
CA PHE A 238 -20.84 9.67 -15.19
C PHE A 238 -19.50 10.41 -15.02
N ASP A 239 -19.15 11.19 -16.04
CA ASP A 239 -17.97 12.06 -16.01
C ASP A 239 -18.31 13.34 -15.24
N ARG A 240 -17.66 13.53 -14.05
CA ARG A 240 -17.87 14.70 -13.20
C ARG A 240 -17.47 16.03 -13.84
N THR A 241 -16.71 16.00 -14.94
CA THR A 241 -16.34 17.20 -15.69
C THR A 241 -17.45 17.64 -16.66
N GLN A 242 -18.35 16.72 -17.03
CA GLN A 242 -19.45 16.97 -17.97
C GLN A 242 -20.81 17.15 -17.25
N THR A 243 -21.04 16.40 -16.17
CA THR A 243 -22.29 16.47 -15.38
C THR A 243 -21.99 16.34 -13.89
N SER A 244 -22.98 16.61 -13.06
CA SER A 244 -22.85 16.50 -11.61
C SER A 244 -23.74 15.40 -11.05
N ALA A 245 -23.36 14.83 -9.89
CA ALA A 245 -24.19 13.84 -9.18
C ALA A 245 -25.60 14.37 -8.94
N SER A 246 -25.74 15.65 -8.59
CA SER A 246 -27.06 16.28 -8.37
C SER A 246 -27.92 16.33 -9.64
N ARG A 247 -27.33 16.60 -10.81
CA ARG A 247 -28.08 16.59 -12.08
C ARG A 247 -28.51 15.18 -12.45
N VAL A 248 -27.61 14.19 -12.32
CA VAL A 248 -27.93 12.78 -12.58
C VAL A 248 -29.02 12.32 -11.62
N SER A 249 -28.91 12.62 -10.32
CA SER A 249 -29.92 12.26 -9.33
C SER A 249 -31.27 12.91 -9.62
N ALA A 250 -31.30 14.21 -9.90
CA ALA A 250 -32.54 14.92 -10.21
C ALA A 250 -33.24 14.33 -11.44
N SER A 251 -32.50 13.97 -12.48
CA SER A 251 -33.03 13.34 -13.69
C SER A 251 -33.69 11.98 -13.40
N ILE A 252 -33.08 11.15 -12.58
CA ILE A 252 -33.62 9.84 -12.20
C ILE A 252 -34.81 10.00 -11.25
N MET A 253 -34.70 10.85 -10.22
CA MET A 253 -35.76 11.08 -9.24
C MET A 253 -37.00 11.74 -9.83
N SER A 254 -36.88 12.44 -10.96
CA SER A 254 -38.04 12.97 -11.68
C SER A 254 -38.87 11.92 -12.43
N GLN A 255 -38.27 10.73 -12.67
CA GLN A 255 -38.93 9.66 -13.46
C GLN A 255 -39.39 8.50 -12.56
N ILE A 256 -38.77 8.28 -11.42
CA ILE A 256 -39.07 7.15 -10.53
C ILE A 256 -38.80 7.53 -9.08
N GLU A 257 -39.58 6.96 -8.16
CA GLU A 257 -39.37 7.10 -6.73
C GLU A 257 -38.09 6.33 -6.31
N VAL A 258 -37.12 7.06 -5.77
CA VAL A 258 -35.87 6.53 -5.28
C VAL A 258 -35.98 6.36 -3.75
N ILE A 259 -35.74 5.13 -3.26
CA ILE A 259 -35.74 4.80 -1.84
C ILE A 259 -34.43 5.20 -1.21
N ASP A 260 -33.30 4.87 -1.88
CA ASP A 260 -31.96 5.18 -1.42
C ASP A 260 -31.02 5.43 -2.60
N LEU A 261 -29.96 6.17 -2.35
CA LEU A 261 -28.88 6.37 -3.30
C LEU A 261 -27.52 6.33 -2.62
N SER A 262 -26.55 5.74 -3.29
CA SER A 262 -25.14 5.77 -2.89
C SER A 262 -24.28 6.38 -3.99
N LEU A 263 -23.38 7.29 -3.62
CA LEU A 263 -22.39 7.88 -4.52
C LEU A 263 -21.03 7.32 -4.17
N LYS A 264 -20.40 6.66 -5.14
CA LYS A 264 -19.05 6.11 -4.99
C LYS A 264 -18.06 7.00 -5.72
N GLU A 265 -17.10 7.53 -4.96
CA GLU A 265 -15.94 8.20 -5.54
C GLU A 265 -15.07 7.17 -6.25
N PRO A 266 -14.33 7.59 -7.32
CA PRO A 266 -13.40 6.71 -7.98
C PRO A 266 -12.32 6.26 -6.99
N ASP A 267 -12.25 4.97 -6.74
CA ASP A 267 -11.19 4.39 -5.95
C ASP A 267 -9.89 4.26 -6.77
N LEU A 268 -8.78 4.10 -6.08
CA LEU A 268 -7.48 3.97 -6.75
C LEU A 268 -7.42 2.74 -7.66
N SER A 269 -8.22 1.70 -7.42
CA SER A 269 -8.25 0.50 -8.27
C SER A 269 -8.79 0.79 -9.67
N MET A 270 -9.82 1.63 -9.78
CA MET A 270 -10.34 2.09 -11.07
C MET A 270 -9.30 2.93 -11.81
N VAL A 271 -8.65 3.82 -11.09
CA VAL A 271 -7.60 4.69 -11.65
C VAL A 271 -6.42 3.86 -12.18
N VAL A 272 -5.91 2.94 -11.37
CA VAL A 272 -4.81 2.06 -11.75
C VAL A 272 -5.19 1.17 -12.93
N LYS A 273 -6.41 0.63 -12.95
CA LYS A 273 -6.92 -0.17 -14.08
C LYS A 273 -6.96 0.63 -15.38
N GLN A 274 -7.42 1.88 -15.35
CA GLN A 274 -7.43 2.76 -16.53
C GLN A 274 -6.02 3.04 -17.04
N ILE A 275 -5.05 3.26 -16.14
CA ILE A 275 -3.65 3.47 -16.52
C ILE A 275 -3.10 2.26 -17.27
N TYR A 276 -3.34 1.05 -16.77
CA TYR A 276 -2.90 -0.18 -17.44
C TYR A 276 -3.61 -0.46 -18.77
N GLN A 277 -4.85 -0.01 -18.95
CA GLN A 277 -5.59 -0.14 -20.20
C GLN A 277 -5.17 0.87 -21.29
N GLY A 278 -4.14 1.67 -21.06
CA GLY A 278 -3.56 2.57 -22.06
C GLY A 278 -3.82 4.06 -21.84
N GLY A 279 -4.40 4.44 -20.69
CA GLY A 279 -4.78 5.83 -20.41
C GLY A 279 -3.63 6.84 -20.23
N LEU A 280 -2.38 6.41 -20.13
CA LEU A 280 -1.21 7.33 -20.07
C LEU A 280 -0.56 7.61 -21.43
N LYS A 281 -0.93 6.88 -22.49
CA LYS A 281 -0.33 7.04 -23.82
C LYS A 281 -0.79 8.29 -24.57
N GLU A 282 -1.78 9.01 -24.08
CA GLU A 282 -2.38 10.16 -24.80
C GLU A 282 -1.83 11.54 -24.41
N THR A 283 -0.79 11.64 -23.56
CA THR A 283 -0.21 12.95 -23.22
C THR A 283 1.28 12.85 -22.88
N ALA A 284 2.10 12.67 -23.91
CA ALA A 284 3.51 13.06 -23.92
C ALA A 284 3.68 14.23 -24.89
#